data_85e93ac72cf684692d8d2b39a239a19d
#
_entry.id   85e93ac72cf684692d8d2b39a239a19d
#
_cell.length_a   1.000
_cell.length_b   1.000
_cell.length_c   1.000
_cell.angle_alpha   90.00
_cell.angle_beta   90.00
_cell.angle_gamma   90.00
#
_symmetry.space_group_name_H-M   'P 1'
#
loop_
_entity.id
_entity.type
_entity.pdbx_description
1 polymer ?
#
loop_
_entity_poly.entity_id
_entity_poly.type
_entity_poly.pdbx_seq_one_letter_code
_entity_poly.pdbx_strand_id
1 'polypeptide(L)'
;LLYGYTGEGNFIDPMCGSGTILIEAAMIACRIPANINRKHFAFENWQDYDEDLYFVIQDSLLNKISSPHYKIMGFDKAPSAIQKAKENIENANLSDFIGVHHVNFFNSRKEVFGDTTLLFNPPYGERLELADLEGFYKNIGDTLKSGYPDSTVWFITSDLQALKHVGLRTSKRIPLRNGDLECRFVRSDMYEGSRKLKKTAWGTT
;
A
#
# COMPACT_ATOMS: atom_id res chain seq x y z
N LEU A 1 -6.09 -4.81 -5.15
CA LEU A 1 -6.44 -5.59 -6.36
C LEU A 1 -5.67 -5.14 -7.61
N LEU A 2 -5.58 -3.85 -7.92
CA LEU A 2 -4.95 -3.35 -9.16
C LEU A 2 -3.47 -3.72 -9.34
N TYR A 3 -2.73 -3.91 -8.26
CA TYR A 3 -1.34 -4.32 -8.35
C TYR A 3 -1.12 -5.82 -8.13
N GLY A 4 -2.17 -6.59 -7.84
CA GLY A 4 -2.13 -8.04 -7.74
C GLY A 4 -1.63 -8.58 -6.39
N TYR A 5 -1.85 -7.85 -5.28
CA TYR A 5 -1.53 -8.38 -3.95
C TYR A 5 -2.39 -9.60 -3.62
N THR A 6 -1.74 -10.65 -3.20
CA THR A 6 -2.34 -11.95 -2.89
C THR A 6 -2.21 -12.33 -1.41
N GLY A 7 -1.61 -11.44 -0.60
CA GLY A 7 -1.25 -11.74 0.78
C GLY A 7 0.18 -12.28 0.94
N GLU A 8 0.92 -12.41 -0.16
CA GLU A 8 2.29 -12.89 -0.15
C GLU A 8 3.28 -11.72 0.00
N GLY A 9 4.31 -11.93 0.83
CA GLY A 9 5.32 -10.93 1.15
C GLY A 9 4.89 -9.93 2.22
N ASN A 10 5.87 -9.25 2.81
CA ASN A 10 5.61 -8.20 3.79
C ASN A 10 4.94 -6.99 3.12
N PHE A 11 4.06 -6.33 3.86
CA PHE A 11 3.32 -5.17 3.39
C PHE A 11 3.58 -3.97 4.31
N ILE A 12 3.93 -2.82 3.73
CA ILE A 12 4.21 -1.59 4.46
C ILE A 12 3.43 -0.43 3.84
N ASP A 13 2.67 0.27 4.67
CA ASP A 13 2.14 1.60 4.34
C ASP A 13 2.89 2.67 5.17
N PRO A 14 3.86 3.37 4.58
CA PRO A 14 4.70 4.31 5.33
C PRO A 14 4.04 5.67 5.61
N MET A 15 2.81 5.89 5.14
CA MET A 15 1.99 7.10 5.37
C MET A 15 0.53 6.68 5.59
N CYS A 16 0.30 5.78 6.56
CA CYS A 16 -0.92 4.98 6.66
C CYS A 16 -2.19 5.76 7.03
N GLY A 17 -2.05 6.98 7.53
CA GLY A 17 -3.20 7.77 7.93
C GLY A 17 -4.12 7.02 8.90
N SER A 18 -5.37 6.80 8.52
CA SER A 18 -6.37 6.05 9.30
C SER A 18 -6.27 4.52 9.17
N GLY A 19 -5.27 3.98 8.45
CA GLY A 19 -5.02 2.55 8.33
C GLY A 19 -5.86 1.80 7.28
N THR A 20 -6.61 2.48 6.44
CA THR A 20 -7.51 1.84 5.46
C THR A 20 -6.79 0.85 4.55
N ILE A 21 -5.64 1.23 4.00
CA ILE A 21 -4.85 0.36 3.10
C ILE A 21 -4.32 -0.87 3.85
N LEU A 22 -3.92 -0.71 5.11
CA LEU A 22 -3.43 -1.81 5.95
C LEU A 22 -4.54 -2.81 6.25
N ILE A 23 -5.75 -2.32 6.57
CA ILE A 23 -6.92 -3.16 6.84
C ILE A 23 -7.26 -3.99 5.60
N GLU A 24 -7.34 -3.37 4.42
CA GLU A 24 -7.61 -4.08 3.17
C GLU A 24 -6.51 -5.10 2.84
N ALA A 25 -5.24 -4.75 3.05
CA ALA A 25 -4.13 -5.67 2.86
C ALA A 25 -4.21 -6.88 3.81
N ALA A 26 -4.54 -6.66 5.08
CA ALA A 26 -4.70 -7.72 6.06
C ALA A 26 -5.91 -8.61 5.74
N MET A 27 -7.03 -8.04 5.34
CA MET A 27 -8.20 -8.83 4.90
C MET A 27 -7.85 -9.75 3.73
N ILE A 28 -7.09 -9.26 2.74
CA ILE A 28 -6.62 -10.09 1.62
C ILE A 28 -5.67 -11.18 2.11
N ALA A 29 -4.67 -10.84 2.94
CA ALA A 29 -3.69 -11.78 3.45
C ALA A 29 -4.32 -12.87 4.32
N CYS A 30 -5.32 -12.52 5.13
CA CYS A 30 -6.07 -13.43 5.98
C CYS A 30 -7.19 -14.17 5.22
N ARG A 31 -7.43 -13.86 3.94
CA ARG A 31 -8.56 -14.38 3.15
C ARG A 31 -9.92 -14.09 3.77
N ILE A 32 -10.04 -12.96 4.45
CA ILE A 32 -11.30 -12.51 5.03
C ILE A 32 -12.21 -12.00 3.91
N PRO A 33 -13.43 -12.52 3.78
CA PRO A 33 -14.38 -12.06 2.76
C PRO A 33 -14.72 -10.59 2.91
N ALA A 34 -14.81 -9.88 1.79
CA ALA A 34 -15.25 -8.49 1.78
C ALA A 34 -16.65 -8.36 2.39
N ASN A 35 -16.87 -7.30 3.18
CA ASN A 35 -18.15 -7.05 3.86
C ASN A 35 -18.63 -8.17 4.80
N ILE A 36 -17.72 -8.94 5.39
CA ILE A 36 -18.04 -10.06 6.30
C ILE A 36 -19.04 -9.68 7.42
N ASN A 37 -18.99 -8.44 7.88
CA ASN A 37 -19.88 -7.93 8.94
C ASN A 37 -21.20 -7.34 8.41
N ARG A 38 -21.43 -7.35 7.09
CA ARG A 38 -22.64 -6.81 6.50
C ARG A 38 -23.79 -7.79 6.65
N LYS A 39 -24.89 -7.34 7.26
CA LYS A 39 -26.04 -8.18 7.57
C LYS A 39 -26.95 -8.45 6.36
N HIS A 40 -27.08 -7.49 5.46
CA HIS A 40 -27.97 -7.58 4.31
C HIS A 40 -27.32 -7.06 3.04
N PHE A 41 -27.53 -7.77 1.94
CA PHE A 41 -27.06 -7.40 0.63
C PHE A 41 -28.24 -7.14 -0.32
N ALA A 42 -28.08 -6.24 -1.26
CA ALA A 42 -29.13 -5.89 -2.22
C ALA A 42 -29.57 -7.06 -3.09
N PHE A 43 -28.66 -8.00 -3.40
CA PHE A 43 -28.94 -9.19 -4.20
C PHE A 43 -29.90 -10.18 -3.51
N GLU A 44 -30.06 -10.11 -2.18
CA GLU A 44 -31.05 -10.92 -1.44
C GLU A 44 -32.50 -10.63 -1.90
N ASN A 45 -32.72 -9.48 -2.54
CA ASN A 45 -34.02 -9.10 -3.11
C ASN A 45 -34.19 -9.50 -4.60
N TRP A 46 -33.21 -10.20 -5.20
CA TRP A 46 -33.34 -10.64 -6.59
C TRP A 46 -34.26 -11.86 -6.69
N GLN A 47 -34.94 -12.00 -7.83
CA GLN A 47 -35.92 -13.07 -8.03
C GLN A 47 -35.31 -14.49 -8.09
N ASP A 48 -34.03 -14.56 -8.45
CA ASP A 48 -33.23 -15.78 -8.58
C ASP A 48 -32.27 -15.96 -7.39
N TYR A 49 -32.48 -15.22 -6.27
CA TYR A 49 -31.67 -15.40 -5.07
C TYR A 49 -31.92 -16.76 -4.44
N ASP A 50 -30.85 -17.50 -4.26
CA ASP A 50 -30.84 -18.83 -3.62
C ASP A 50 -30.13 -18.71 -2.26
N GLU A 51 -30.91 -18.75 -1.20
CA GLU A 51 -30.43 -18.59 0.18
C GLU A 51 -29.53 -19.77 0.59
N ASP A 52 -29.89 -21.00 0.20
CA ASP A 52 -29.09 -22.19 0.54
C ASP A 52 -27.71 -22.13 -0.13
N LEU A 53 -27.68 -21.76 -1.40
CA LEU A 53 -26.41 -21.55 -2.12
C LEU A 53 -25.58 -20.44 -1.51
N TYR A 54 -26.22 -19.35 -1.08
CA TYR A 54 -25.52 -18.24 -0.40
C TYR A 54 -24.84 -18.73 0.87
N PHE A 55 -25.51 -19.48 1.72
CA PHE A 55 -24.93 -20.02 2.95
C PHE A 55 -23.80 -21.03 2.68
N VAL A 56 -23.93 -21.88 1.68
CA VAL A 56 -22.84 -22.80 1.28
C VAL A 56 -21.61 -22.03 0.83
N ILE A 57 -21.77 -20.98 0.03
CA ILE A 57 -20.66 -20.11 -0.40
C ILE A 57 -20.05 -19.37 0.78
N GLN A 58 -20.87 -18.78 1.65
CA GLN A 58 -20.42 -18.06 2.84
C GLN A 58 -19.59 -18.97 3.76
N ASP A 59 -20.09 -20.15 4.07
CA ASP A 59 -19.37 -21.14 4.87
C ASP A 59 -18.03 -21.53 4.24
N SER A 60 -18.03 -21.78 2.93
CA SER A 60 -16.80 -22.08 2.19
C SER A 60 -15.77 -20.95 2.26
N LEU A 61 -16.21 -19.70 2.26
CA LEU A 61 -15.32 -18.53 2.39
C LEU A 61 -14.80 -18.37 3.82
N LEU A 62 -15.67 -18.54 4.82
CA LEU A 62 -15.29 -18.45 6.23
C LEU A 62 -14.24 -19.50 6.61
N ASN A 63 -14.40 -20.72 6.10
CA ASN A 63 -13.45 -21.81 6.33
C ASN A 63 -12.06 -21.60 5.68
N LYS A 64 -11.90 -20.59 4.80
CA LYS A 64 -10.62 -20.23 4.19
C LYS A 64 -9.86 -19.15 4.97
N ILE A 65 -10.48 -18.54 5.98
CA ILE A 65 -9.83 -17.52 6.80
C ILE A 65 -8.62 -18.14 7.51
N SER A 66 -7.49 -17.48 7.41
CA SER A 66 -6.23 -17.94 7.99
C SER A 66 -5.39 -16.75 8.47
N SER A 67 -4.48 -17.00 9.40
CA SER A 67 -3.53 -15.97 9.83
C SER A 67 -2.53 -15.65 8.71
N PRO A 68 -2.11 -14.40 8.56
CA PRO A 68 -1.12 -14.00 7.56
C PRO A 68 0.26 -14.55 7.95
N HIS A 69 1.05 -14.97 6.96
CA HIS A 69 2.42 -15.46 7.16
C HIS A 69 3.46 -14.35 7.20
N TYR A 70 3.11 -13.15 6.72
CA TYR A 70 4.00 -12.02 6.54
C TYR A 70 3.57 -10.83 7.40
N LYS A 71 4.50 -9.90 7.63
CA LYS A 71 4.22 -8.71 8.44
C LYS A 71 3.48 -7.66 7.63
N ILE A 72 2.47 -7.06 8.26
CA ILE A 72 1.72 -5.92 7.76
C ILE A 72 1.94 -4.75 8.71
N MET A 73 2.55 -3.69 8.24
CA MET A 73 3.00 -2.58 9.08
C MET A 73 2.61 -1.23 8.48
N GLY A 74 2.24 -0.31 9.36
CA GLY A 74 1.95 1.08 8.99
C GLY A 74 2.77 2.08 9.79
N PHE A 75 3.17 3.17 9.13
CA PHE A 75 3.84 4.30 9.75
C PHE A 75 3.06 5.57 9.45
N ASP A 76 3.05 6.50 10.39
CA ASP A 76 2.63 7.87 10.16
C ASP A 76 3.38 8.82 11.10
N LYS A 77 3.65 10.03 10.64
CA LYS A 77 4.30 11.07 11.45
C LYS A 77 3.36 11.76 12.43
N ALA A 78 2.05 11.62 12.24
CA ALA A 78 1.04 12.25 13.08
C ALA A 78 0.54 11.29 14.16
N PRO A 79 0.71 11.58 15.46
CA PRO A 79 0.20 10.73 16.54
C PRO A 79 -1.32 10.51 16.45
N SER A 80 -2.07 11.52 16.02
CA SER A 80 -3.52 11.42 15.84
C SER A 80 -3.93 10.46 14.72
N ALA A 81 -3.13 10.35 13.65
CA ALA A 81 -3.36 9.37 12.59
C ALA A 81 -3.12 7.95 13.11
N ILE A 82 -2.05 7.73 13.87
CA ILE A 82 -1.75 6.44 14.49
C ILE A 82 -2.86 6.01 15.45
N GLN A 83 -3.36 6.94 16.28
CA GLN A 83 -4.47 6.64 17.18
C GLN A 83 -5.72 6.19 16.38
N LYS A 84 -6.06 6.93 15.34
CA LYS A 84 -7.20 6.60 14.48
C LYS A 84 -7.01 5.28 13.73
N ALA A 85 -5.79 4.99 13.27
CA ALA A 85 -5.47 3.71 12.64
C ALA A 85 -5.67 2.55 13.62
N LYS A 86 -5.20 2.67 14.87
CA LYS A 86 -5.40 1.65 15.90
C LYS A 86 -6.89 1.37 16.17
N GLU A 87 -7.68 2.42 16.33
CA GLU A 87 -9.13 2.31 16.53
C GLU A 87 -9.83 1.61 15.36
N ASN A 88 -9.47 1.96 14.12
CA ASN A 88 -10.04 1.32 12.93
C ASN A 88 -9.62 -0.15 12.79
N ILE A 89 -8.36 -0.47 13.09
CA ILE A 89 -7.81 -1.82 13.06
C ILE A 89 -8.48 -2.70 14.12
N GLU A 90 -8.69 -2.17 15.33
CA GLU A 90 -9.41 -2.84 16.40
C GLU A 90 -10.87 -3.10 16.02
N ASN A 91 -11.57 -2.10 15.48
CA ASN A 91 -12.94 -2.26 14.98
C ASN A 91 -13.07 -3.29 13.84
N ALA A 92 -11.99 -3.50 13.08
CA ALA A 92 -11.92 -4.54 12.06
C ALA A 92 -11.52 -5.92 12.60
N ASN A 93 -11.23 -6.06 13.91
CA ASN A 93 -10.70 -7.27 14.55
C ASN A 93 -9.37 -7.75 13.91
N LEU A 94 -8.48 -6.83 13.55
CA LEU A 94 -7.21 -7.11 12.88
C LEU A 94 -5.98 -6.71 13.71
N SER A 95 -6.15 -6.41 15.00
CA SER A 95 -5.08 -5.92 15.88
C SER A 95 -3.90 -6.91 16.03
N ASP A 96 -4.16 -8.20 15.92
CA ASP A 96 -3.12 -9.24 16.01
C ASP A 96 -2.27 -9.33 14.74
N PHE A 97 -2.72 -8.75 13.62
CA PHE A 97 -2.10 -8.92 12.31
C PHE A 97 -1.44 -7.64 11.78
N ILE A 98 -1.81 -6.47 12.30
CA ILE A 98 -1.34 -5.17 11.80
C ILE A 98 -0.60 -4.42 12.90
N GLY A 99 0.68 -4.12 12.65
CA GLY A 99 1.46 -3.21 13.49
C GLY A 99 1.40 -1.77 12.97
N VAL A 100 1.10 -0.79 13.83
CA VAL A 100 1.19 0.63 13.47
C VAL A 100 2.09 1.39 14.43
N HIS A 101 2.96 2.24 13.88
CA HIS A 101 4.02 2.90 14.60
C HIS A 101 4.07 4.39 14.28
N HIS A 102 4.28 5.22 15.32
CA HIS A 102 4.51 6.65 15.15
C HIS A 102 5.94 6.87 14.66
N VAL A 103 6.12 6.89 13.34
CA VAL A 103 7.41 7.05 12.67
C VAL A 103 7.26 7.97 11.47
N ASN A 104 8.20 8.91 11.32
CA ASN A 104 8.28 9.68 10.09
C ASN A 104 8.94 8.83 9.00
N PHE A 105 8.24 8.62 7.88
CA PHE A 105 8.73 7.85 6.75
C PHE A 105 10.14 8.27 6.28
N PHE A 106 10.43 9.56 6.26
CA PHE A 106 11.73 10.06 5.81
C PHE A 106 12.90 9.65 6.72
N ASN A 107 12.62 9.19 7.93
CA ASN A 107 13.60 8.68 8.89
C ASN A 107 13.51 7.15 9.07
N SER A 108 12.71 6.47 8.24
CA SER A 108 12.47 5.03 8.35
C SER A 108 13.28 4.22 7.34
N ARG A 109 13.36 2.92 7.60
CA ARG A 109 14.00 1.95 6.71
C ARG A 109 13.29 0.60 6.82
N LYS A 110 13.55 -0.29 5.87
CA LYS A 110 13.06 -1.66 5.89
C LYS A 110 13.75 -2.45 7.02
N GLU A 111 12.94 -2.92 7.96
CA GLU A 111 13.39 -3.74 9.10
C GLU A 111 12.89 -5.19 9.00
N VAL A 112 12.37 -5.57 7.84
CA VAL A 112 11.86 -6.92 7.56
C VAL A 112 12.66 -7.56 6.45
N PHE A 113 12.85 -8.88 6.55
CA PHE A 113 13.52 -9.66 5.51
C PHE A 113 12.51 -10.23 4.51
N GLY A 114 12.98 -10.50 3.31
CA GLY A 114 12.19 -11.08 2.23
C GLY A 114 11.44 -10.06 1.40
N ASP A 115 10.61 -10.58 0.53
CA ASP A 115 9.81 -9.79 -0.39
C ASP A 115 8.94 -8.80 0.36
N THR A 116 9.05 -7.55 -0.04
CA THR A 116 8.36 -6.45 0.64
C THR A 116 7.71 -5.53 -0.38
N THR A 117 6.42 -5.29 -0.19
CA THR A 117 5.68 -4.30 -0.95
C THR A 117 5.38 -3.09 -0.07
N LEU A 118 5.74 -1.91 -0.57
CA LEU A 118 5.24 -0.65 -0.03
C LEU A 118 4.08 -0.19 -0.89
N LEU A 119 2.97 0.17 -0.24
CA LEU A 119 1.84 0.79 -0.92
C LEU A 119 1.30 1.92 -0.06
N PHE A 120 1.25 3.14 -0.60
CA PHE A 120 0.83 4.31 0.14
C PHE A 120 0.18 5.37 -0.72
N ASN A 121 -0.57 6.21 -0.05
CA ASN A 121 -1.23 7.39 -0.61
C ASN A 121 -0.67 8.64 0.06
N PRO A 122 0.45 9.21 -0.45
CA PRO A 122 1.04 10.39 0.16
C PRO A 122 0.08 11.57 0.10
N PRO A 123 0.19 12.56 0.99
CA PRO A 123 -0.60 13.78 0.89
C PRO A 123 -0.29 14.50 -0.44
N TYR A 124 -1.33 14.99 -1.11
CA TYR A 124 -1.25 15.75 -2.37
C TYR A 124 -2.33 16.83 -2.42
N GLY A 125 -2.21 17.75 -3.39
CA GLY A 125 -3.14 18.86 -3.58
C GLY A 125 -3.12 19.85 -2.41
N GLU A 126 -4.28 20.36 -2.01
CA GLU A 126 -4.45 21.35 -0.93
C GLU A 126 -3.91 20.92 0.44
N ARG A 127 -3.55 19.66 0.62
CA ARG A 127 -2.99 19.11 1.88
C ARG A 127 -1.50 19.36 2.04
N LEU A 128 -0.84 19.86 1.02
CA LEU A 128 0.56 20.29 1.05
C LEU A 128 0.62 21.76 0.67
N GLU A 129 1.29 22.59 1.48
CA GLU A 129 1.65 23.91 1.04
C GLU A 129 2.53 23.80 -0.22
N LEU A 130 2.14 24.47 -1.29
CA LEU A 130 2.77 24.37 -2.62
C LEU A 130 4.28 24.71 -2.63
N ALA A 131 4.78 25.34 -1.57
CA ALA A 131 6.15 25.85 -1.50
C ALA A 131 7.25 24.77 -1.46
N ASP A 132 6.92 23.50 -1.09
CA ASP A 132 7.92 22.43 -0.97
C ASP A 132 7.47 21.06 -1.53
N LEU A 133 6.58 21.08 -2.50
CA LEU A 133 6.07 19.85 -3.11
C LEU A 133 7.18 19.06 -3.81
N GLU A 134 8.07 19.74 -4.50
CA GLU A 134 9.22 19.13 -5.20
C GLU A 134 10.18 18.47 -4.20
N GLY A 135 10.51 19.16 -3.11
CA GLY A 135 11.33 18.64 -2.02
C GLY A 135 10.70 17.42 -1.34
N PHE A 136 9.38 17.46 -1.14
CA PHE A 136 8.65 16.33 -0.56
C PHE A 136 8.74 15.07 -1.44
N TYR A 137 8.49 15.19 -2.75
CA TYR A 137 8.59 14.04 -3.66
C TYR A 137 10.04 13.57 -3.87
N LYS A 138 11.01 14.49 -3.86
CA LYS A 138 12.42 14.14 -3.85
C LYS A 138 12.77 13.34 -2.60
N ASN A 139 12.32 13.75 -1.42
CA ASN A 139 12.55 13.04 -0.16
C ASN A 139 11.91 11.64 -0.17
N ILE A 140 10.73 11.47 -0.77
CA ILE A 140 10.15 10.13 -1.01
C ILE A 140 11.15 9.26 -1.76
N GLY A 141 11.65 9.75 -2.89
CA GLY A 141 12.57 8.98 -3.72
C GLY A 141 13.89 8.65 -3.03
N ASP A 142 14.46 9.59 -2.30
CA ASP A 142 15.72 9.42 -1.60
C ASP A 142 15.58 8.45 -0.42
N THR A 143 14.47 8.52 0.33
CA THR A 143 14.16 7.56 1.40
C THR A 143 13.97 6.14 0.86
N LEU A 144 13.26 5.98 -0.24
CA LEU A 144 13.06 4.68 -0.86
C LEU A 144 14.38 4.06 -1.35
N LYS A 145 15.25 4.85 -1.98
CA LYS A 145 16.57 4.38 -2.46
C LYS A 145 17.50 3.93 -1.33
N SER A 146 17.52 4.68 -0.24
CA SER A 146 18.44 4.44 0.86
C SER A 146 17.90 3.46 1.90
N GLY A 147 16.60 3.50 2.15
CA GLY A 147 15.96 2.78 3.25
C GLY A 147 15.24 1.49 2.87
N TYR A 148 14.88 1.32 1.60
CA TYR A 148 14.01 0.21 1.19
C TYR A 148 14.55 -0.56 -0.02
N PRO A 149 15.79 -1.08 0.02
CA PRO A 149 16.31 -1.92 -1.06
C PRO A 149 15.46 -3.20 -1.21
N ASP A 150 15.50 -3.79 -2.39
CA ASP A 150 14.81 -5.04 -2.74
C ASP A 150 13.34 -5.04 -2.33
N SER A 151 12.65 -3.95 -2.68
CA SER A 151 11.23 -3.77 -2.41
C SER A 151 10.49 -3.32 -3.67
N THR A 152 9.25 -3.73 -3.78
CA THR A 152 8.31 -3.19 -4.77
C THR A 152 7.54 -2.04 -4.15
N VAL A 153 7.56 -0.89 -4.80
CA VAL A 153 6.92 0.32 -4.29
C VAL A 153 5.77 0.72 -5.20
N TRP A 154 4.61 0.93 -4.62
CA TRP A 154 3.45 1.48 -5.27
C TRP A 154 2.96 2.71 -4.51
N PHE A 155 2.65 3.78 -5.22
CA PHE A 155 1.95 4.91 -4.63
C PHE A 155 1.03 5.60 -5.62
N ILE A 156 0.04 6.31 -5.09
CA ILE A 156 -0.90 7.09 -5.87
C ILE A 156 -0.50 8.58 -5.80
N THR A 157 -0.63 9.29 -6.91
CA THR A 157 -0.45 10.75 -6.93
C THR A 157 -1.35 11.40 -7.97
N SER A 158 -1.87 12.59 -7.66
CA SER A 158 -2.53 13.47 -8.62
C SER A 158 -1.54 14.47 -9.24
N ASP A 159 -0.36 14.65 -8.64
CA ASP A 159 0.65 15.58 -9.14
C ASP A 159 1.65 14.87 -10.06
N LEU A 160 1.38 14.99 -11.37
CA LEU A 160 2.21 14.38 -12.40
C LEU A 160 3.55 15.12 -12.62
N GLN A 161 3.62 16.39 -12.24
CA GLN A 161 4.87 17.16 -12.34
C GLN A 161 5.78 16.81 -11.17
N ALA A 162 5.26 16.80 -9.96
CA ALA A 162 6.00 16.41 -8.77
C ALA A 162 6.53 14.96 -8.85
N LEU A 163 5.82 14.07 -9.53
CA LEU A 163 6.29 12.70 -9.78
C LEU A 163 7.68 12.64 -10.43
N LYS A 164 8.06 13.64 -11.23
CA LYS A 164 9.38 13.71 -11.86
C LYS A 164 10.51 13.88 -10.83
N HIS A 165 10.21 14.51 -9.70
CA HIS A 165 11.18 14.80 -8.65
C HIS A 165 11.46 13.59 -7.73
N VAL A 166 10.63 12.54 -7.75
CA VAL A 166 10.90 11.27 -7.05
C VAL A 166 12.22 10.64 -7.51
N GLY A 167 12.60 10.86 -8.77
CA GLY A 167 13.87 10.39 -9.31
C GLY A 167 14.02 8.86 -9.32
N LEU A 168 12.91 8.13 -9.37
CA LEU A 168 12.85 6.67 -9.52
C LEU A 168 12.38 6.31 -10.92
N ARG A 169 12.90 5.21 -11.45
CA ARG A 169 12.39 4.62 -12.68
C ARG A 169 11.05 3.95 -12.40
N THR A 170 10.00 4.47 -13.01
CA THR A 170 8.67 3.88 -12.95
C THR A 170 8.60 2.68 -13.88
N SER A 171 8.26 1.50 -13.37
CA SER A 171 8.07 0.27 -14.15
C SER A 171 6.63 0.10 -14.64
N LYS A 172 5.66 0.69 -13.93
CA LYS A 172 4.24 0.66 -14.34
C LYS A 172 3.54 1.96 -13.94
N ARG A 173 2.59 2.40 -14.78
CA ARG A 173 1.71 3.55 -14.52
C ARG A 173 0.30 3.20 -14.89
N ILE A 174 -0.62 3.31 -13.95
CA ILE A 174 -2.05 3.03 -14.14
C ILE A 174 -2.80 4.33 -13.93
N PRO A 175 -3.57 4.82 -14.90
CA PRO A 175 -4.43 5.97 -14.70
C PRO A 175 -5.57 5.60 -13.76
N LEU A 176 -5.84 6.46 -12.79
CA LEU A 176 -6.93 6.33 -11.83
C LEU A 176 -7.64 7.66 -11.65
N ARG A 177 -8.84 7.62 -11.09
CA ARG A 177 -9.52 8.79 -10.55
C ARG A 177 -9.74 8.59 -9.05
N ASN A 178 -9.51 9.67 -8.29
CA ASN A 178 -9.87 9.75 -6.88
C ASN A 178 -10.85 10.92 -6.70
N GLY A 179 -12.14 10.61 -6.72
CA GLY A 179 -13.18 11.61 -6.93
C GLY A 179 -12.99 12.29 -8.30
N ASP A 180 -12.91 13.62 -8.30
CA ASP A 180 -12.70 14.43 -9.52
C ASP A 180 -11.23 14.56 -9.93
N LEU A 181 -10.30 14.11 -9.09
CA LEU A 181 -8.87 14.21 -9.34
C LEU A 181 -8.37 13.10 -10.25
N GLU A 182 -7.69 13.49 -11.34
CA GLU A 182 -6.90 12.56 -12.13
C GLU A 182 -5.64 12.16 -11.37
N CYS A 183 -5.47 10.87 -11.15
CA CYS A 183 -4.35 10.29 -10.44
C CYS A 183 -3.56 9.33 -11.32
N ARG A 184 -2.35 9.03 -10.88
CA ARG A 184 -1.54 7.92 -11.39
C ARG A 184 -1.16 7.02 -10.24
N PHE A 185 -1.41 5.74 -10.41
CA PHE A 185 -0.91 4.69 -9.55
C PHE A 185 0.36 4.15 -10.18
N VAL A 186 1.48 4.38 -9.50
CA VAL A 186 2.81 4.15 -10.08
C VAL A 186 3.56 3.08 -9.33
N ARG A 187 4.30 2.27 -10.09
CA ARG A 187 5.19 1.24 -9.56
C ARG A 187 6.65 1.61 -9.82
N SER A 188 7.49 1.38 -8.82
CA SER A 188 8.93 1.38 -8.93
C SER A 188 9.49 0.15 -8.21
N ASP A 189 10.45 -0.51 -8.82
CA ASP A 189 11.13 -1.66 -8.23
C ASP A 189 12.48 -1.19 -7.68
N MET A 190 12.66 -1.35 -6.37
CA MET A 190 13.89 -0.99 -5.67
C MET A 190 14.86 -2.18 -5.73
N TYR A 191 16.14 -1.89 -5.85
CA TYR A 191 17.20 -2.89 -5.87
C TYR A 191 18.44 -2.34 -5.16
N GLU A 192 19.24 -3.21 -4.63
CA GLU A 192 20.49 -2.85 -4.00
C GLU A 192 21.51 -2.40 -5.07
N GLY A 193 22.09 -1.20 -4.90
CA GLY A 193 23.09 -0.64 -5.78
C GLY A 193 22.54 0.18 -6.96
N SER A 194 23.44 0.59 -7.86
CA SER A 194 23.12 1.41 -9.05
C SER A 194 23.14 0.57 -10.32
N ARG A 195 22.02 0.57 -11.09
CA ARG A 195 21.97 0.00 -12.45
C ARG A 195 22.67 0.85 -13.52
N LYS A 196 23.49 1.82 -13.15
CA LYS A 196 24.39 2.44 -14.13
C LYS A 196 25.39 1.39 -14.57
N LEU A 197 25.15 0.77 -15.73
CA LEU A 197 26.19 0.04 -16.47
C LEU A 197 27.38 0.99 -16.57
N LYS A 198 28.50 0.64 -15.91
CA LYS A 198 29.78 1.23 -16.25
C LYS A 198 29.98 0.93 -17.74
N LYS A 199 29.94 1.96 -18.59
CA LYS A 199 30.52 1.84 -19.93
C LYS A 199 31.96 1.50 -19.71
N THR A 200 32.30 0.22 -19.83
CA THR A 200 33.68 -0.21 -19.99
C THR A 200 34.16 0.42 -21.29
N ALA A 201 35.06 1.39 -21.16
CA ALA A 201 35.80 1.90 -22.29
C ALA A 201 36.65 0.72 -22.80
N TRP A 202 36.21 0.12 -23.89
CA TRP A 202 37.07 -0.75 -24.67
C TRP A 202 38.01 0.17 -25.40
N GLY A 203 39.29 0.14 -24.95
CA GLY A 203 40.36 0.83 -25.62
C GLY A 203 40.56 0.25 -27.02
N THR A 204 40.64 1.15 -27.95
CA THR A 204 41.27 0.93 -29.27
C THR A 204 42.72 0.53 -29.10
N THR A 205 43.09 -0.57 -29.69
CA THR A 205 44.41 -0.82 -30.29
C THR A 205 44.21 -1.13 -31.75
#